data_adef5bcb35cec2e7ddbccdd6ee01e261
#
_entry.id   adef5bcb35cec2e7ddbccdd6ee01e261
#
_cell.length_a   1.000
_cell.length_b   1.000
_cell.length_c   1.000
_cell.angle_alpha   90.00
_cell.angle_beta   90.00
_cell.angle_gamma   90.00
#
_symmetry.space_group_name_H-M   'P 1'
#
loop_
_entity.id
_entity.type
_entity.pdbx_description
1 polymer ?
#
loop_
_entity_poly.entity_id
_entity_poly.type
_entity_poly.pdbx_seq_one_letter_code
_entity_poly.pdbx_strand_id
1 'polypeptide(L)'
;MIPVIVTSGKGGVGKSTVSANLAIALAQRGIRVGLLDADLMDPVQHLVFRADKETIREYGKQLLPLTVNIGNGRTIEFMGIGPFIPRGVGVALNYQKTADFIVTLLKFVRWTADYLIIDSPPSSVDVNVKLLRELEGIARAVLVGEPHIFALEDNLRMLDLLRLYRADVRAIVLNKVGLYDQNVTKEIEENYSKLGLRVIKIPWDPQLQMGFKPELFRELVEVVLA
;
A
#
# COMPACT_ATOMS: atom_id res chain seq x y z
N MET A 1 12.72 4.97 10.35
CA MET A 1 11.45 4.59 9.70
C MET A 1 11.76 3.93 8.37
N ILE A 2 11.25 2.72 8.15
CA ILE A 2 11.44 1.95 6.90
C ILE A 2 10.19 2.14 6.03
N PRO A 3 10.29 2.74 4.83
CA PRO A 3 9.17 2.86 3.92
C PRO A 3 8.91 1.53 3.20
N VAL A 4 7.64 1.13 3.13
CA VAL A 4 7.16 -0.06 2.42
C VAL A 4 6.12 0.35 1.40
N ILE A 5 6.48 0.35 0.13
CA ILE A 5 5.56 0.71 -0.96
C ILE A 5 4.74 -0.53 -1.34
N VAL A 6 3.42 -0.43 -1.23
CA VAL A 6 2.49 -1.43 -1.75
C VAL A 6 1.98 -0.93 -3.09
N THR A 7 2.34 -1.61 -4.16
CA THR A 7 2.08 -1.15 -5.53
C THR A 7 1.60 -2.28 -6.45
N SER A 8 1.15 -1.92 -7.64
CA SER A 8 0.75 -2.87 -8.69
C SER A 8 0.82 -2.22 -10.06
N GLY A 9 0.98 -3.02 -11.10
CA GLY A 9 0.87 -2.56 -12.48
C GLY A 9 -0.56 -2.26 -12.92
N LYS A 10 -1.59 -2.74 -12.20
CA LYS A 10 -3.00 -2.63 -12.59
C LYS A 10 -3.88 -2.15 -11.43
N GLY A 11 -4.96 -1.42 -11.75
CA GLY A 11 -6.00 -1.05 -10.79
C GLY A 11 -6.89 -2.22 -10.38
N GLY A 12 -7.52 -2.15 -9.19
CA GLY A 12 -8.53 -3.11 -8.74
C GLY A 12 -7.99 -4.42 -8.16
N VAL A 13 -6.68 -4.66 -8.16
CA VAL A 13 -6.07 -5.92 -7.66
C VAL A 13 -6.07 -6.05 -6.13
N GLY A 14 -6.48 -5.00 -5.39
CA GLY A 14 -6.59 -5.03 -3.93
C GLY A 14 -5.39 -4.46 -3.17
N LYS A 15 -4.61 -3.54 -3.77
CA LYS A 15 -3.50 -2.86 -3.08
C LYS A 15 -3.91 -2.29 -1.72
N SER A 16 -4.97 -1.49 -1.69
CA SER A 16 -5.44 -0.82 -0.47
C SER A 16 -5.88 -1.82 0.61
N THR A 17 -6.46 -2.95 0.21
CA THR A 17 -6.76 -4.06 1.12
C THR A 17 -5.49 -4.67 1.71
N VAL A 18 -4.47 -4.90 0.86
CA VAL A 18 -3.17 -5.43 1.29
C VAL A 18 -2.47 -4.43 2.21
N SER A 19 -2.43 -3.15 1.84
CA SER A 19 -1.83 -2.07 2.63
C SER A 19 -2.43 -1.97 4.03
N ALA A 20 -3.77 -1.93 4.12
CA ALA A 20 -4.48 -1.83 5.39
C ALA A 20 -4.22 -3.04 6.28
N ASN A 21 -4.36 -4.25 5.75
CA ASN A 21 -4.18 -5.48 6.53
C ASN A 21 -2.72 -5.68 6.95
N LEU A 22 -1.74 -5.33 6.09
CA LEU A 22 -0.32 -5.35 6.46
C LEU A 22 -0.03 -4.37 7.60
N ALA A 23 -0.55 -3.14 7.52
CA ALA A 23 -0.38 -2.14 8.58
C ALA A 23 -0.95 -2.63 9.92
N ILE A 24 -2.17 -3.19 9.91
CA ILE A 24 -2.79 -3.76 11.12
C ILE A 24 -1.99 -4.96 11.65
N ALA A 25 -1.58 -5.89 10.78
CA ALA A 25 -0.85 -7.08 11.17
C ALA A 25 0.51 -6.74 11.81
N LEU A 26 1.22 -5.74 11.29
CA LEU A 26 2.44 -5.20 11.90
C LEU A 26 2.17 -4.55 13.26
N ALA A 27 1.13 -3.71 13.37
CA ALA A 27 0.79 -3.03 14.61
C ALA A 27 0.32 -4.01 15.70
N GLN A 28 -0.37 -5.10 15.35
CA GLN A 28 -0.73 -6.17 16.26
C GLN A 28 0.49 -6.88 16.87
N ARG A 29 1.64 -6.86 16.18
CA ARG A 29 2.94 -7.35 16.72
C ARG A 29 3.67 -6.33 17.59
N GLY A 30 3.08 -5.17 17.86
CA GLY A 30 3.67 -4.13 18.68
C GLY A 30 4.61 -3.19 17.93
N ILE A 31 4.66 -3.25 16.64
CA ILE A 31 5.44 -2.37 15.78
C ILE A 31 4.68 -1.06 15.61
N ARG A 32 5.36 0.08 15.68
CA ARG A 32 4.77 1.39 15.39
C ARG A 32 4.66 1.54 13.87
N VAL A 33 3.44 1.71 13.38
CA VAL A 33 3.15 1.72 11.95
C VAL A 33 2.48 3.03 11.54
N GLY A 34 2.98 3.60 10.45
CA GLY A 34 2.31 4.65 9.69
C GLY A 34 1.70 4.07 8.41
N LEU A 35 0.58 4.63 7.98
CA LEU A 35 -0.06 4.37 6.69
C LEU A 35 -0.28 5.68 5.96
N LEU A 36 0.36 5.83 4.80
CA LEU A 36 0.13 6.94 3.87
C LEU A 36 -0.73 6.46 2.71
N ASP A 37 -1.94 7.04 2.60
CA ASP A 37 -2.79 6.87 1.41
C ASP A 37 -2.28 7.85 0.33
N ALA A 38 -1.59 7.31 -0.66
CA ALA A 38 -1.02 8.07 -1.77
C ALA A 38 -1.92 8.10 -3.01
N ASP A 39 -3.11 7.50 -2.97
CA ASP A 39 -4.11 7.61 -4.02
C ASP A 39 -5.01 8.82 -3.78
N LEU A 40 -4.56 9.99 -4.25
CA LEU A 40 -5.33 11.24 -4.08
C LEU A 40 -6.54 11.32 -5.00
N MET A 41 -6.60 10.51 -6.05
CA MET A 41 -7.70 10.55 -7.03
C MET A 41 -8.89 9.73 -6.56
N ASP A 42 -8.62 8.61 -5.87
CA ASP A 42 -9.64 7.71 -5.31
C ASP A 42 -9.20 7.22 -3.91
N PRO A 43 -9.07 8.15 -2.94
CA PRO A 43 -8.63 7.79 -1.59
C PRO A 43 -9.68 6.95 -0.90
N VAL A 44 -9.28 5.78 -0.37
CA VAL A 44 -10.20 4.82 0.24
C VAL A 44 -9.82 4.46 1.68
N GLN A 45 -8.57 4.65 2.08
CA GLN A 45 -8.08 4.22 3.39
C GLN A 45 -8.81 4.91 4.55
N HIS A 46 -9.19 6.19 4.39
CA HIS A 46 -9.94 6.92 5.41
C HIS A 46 -11.33 6.31 5.69
N LEU A 47 -11.99 5.71 4.69
CA LEU A 47 -13.25 5.00 4.85
C LEU A 47 -13.04 3.67 5.57
N VAL A 48 -11.99 2.93 5.17
CA VAL A 48 -11.61 1.64 5.74
C VAL A 48 -11.32 1.79 7.25
N PHE A 49 -10.61 2.85 7.64
CA PHE A 49 -10.25 3.14 9.03
C PHE A 49 -11.25 4.04 9.76
N ARG A 50 -12.37 4.42 9.14
CA ARG A 50 -13.40 5.33 9.70
C ARG A 50 -12.84 6.67 10.17
N ALA A 51 -11.84 7.18 9.44
CA ALA A 51 -11.17 8.45 9.72
C ALA A 51 -11.71 9.59 8.83
N ASP A 52 -12.99 9.56 8.47
CA ASP A 52 -13.64 10.45 7.49
C ASP A 52 -14.14 11.79 8.07
N LYS A 53 -13.90 12.05 9.36
CA LYS A 53 -14.35 13.27 10.07
C LYS A 53 -13.23 13.92 10.89
N GLU A 54 -12.02 13.68 10.52
CA GLU A 54 -10.87 14.18 11.27
C GLU A 54 -10.42 15.56 10.79
N THR A 55 -9.73 16.27 11.67
CA THR A 55 -9.18 17.61 11.41
C THR A 55 -7.66 17.52 11.33
N ILE A 56 -7.07 18.23 10.37
CA ILE A 56 -5.61 18.37 10.27
C ILE A 56 -5.10 19.06 11.55
N ARG A 57 -4.09 18.46 12.16
CA ARG A 57 -3.37 19.04 13.29
C ARG A 57 -1.94 19.35 12.85
N GLU A 58 -1.41 20.43 13.39
CA GLU A 58 -0.07 20.90 13.08
C GLU A 58 0.80 20.94 14.34
N TYR A 59 2.09 20.72 14.18
CA TYR A 59 3.10 20.92 15.19
C TYR A 59 4.27 21.70 14.57
N GLY A 60 4.33 22.98 14.84
CA GLY A 60 5.27 23.88 14.18
C GLY A 60 4.99 23.98 12.67
N LYS A 61 5.94 23.53 11.85
CA LYS A 61 5.79 23.50 10.37
C LYS A 61 5.43 22.11 9.84
N GLN A 62 5.15 21.14 10.71
CA GLN A 62 4.86 19.77 10.33
C GLN A 62 3.38 19.43 10.57
N LEU A 63 2.86 18.54 9.74
CA LEU A 63 1.54 17.94 9.93
C LEU A 63 1.65 16.78 10.90
N LEU A 64 0.68 16.64 11.80
CA LEU A 64 0.56 15.45 12.63
C LEU A 64 -0.31 14.41 11.93
N PRO A 65 0.11 13.13 11.88
CA PRO A 65 -0.75 12.08 11.38
C PRO A 65 -1.93 11.88 12.31
N LEU A 66 -3.03 11.36 11.78
CA LEU A 66 -4.18 10.93 12.57
C LEU A 66 -3.81 9.65 13.33
N THR A 67 -4.29 9.52 14.56
CA THR A 67 -4.14 8.30 15.35
C THR A 67 -5.39 7.45 15.21
N VAL A 68 -5.30 6.33 14.53
CA VAL A 68 -6.44 5.42 14.30
C VAL A 68 -6.34 4.22 15.22
N ASN A 69 -7.41 3.97 15.97
CA ASN A 69 -7.52 2.79 16.84
C ASN A 69 -7.91 1.55 16.02
N ILE A 70 -7.11 0.50 16.11
CA ILE A 70 -7.32 -0.78 15.39
C ILE A 70 -7.78 -1.91 16.33
N GLY A 71 -8.18 -1.57 17.55
CA GLY A 71 -8.58 -2.54 18.57
C GLY A 71 -7.43 -3.01 19.46
N ASN A 72 -7.79 -3.68 20.55
CA ASN A 72 -6.84 -4.26 21.53
C ASN A 72 -5.79 -3.27 22.06
N GLY A 73 -6.14 -1.99 22.20
CA GLY A 73 -5.24 -0.93 22.64
C GLY A 73 -4.13 -0.58 21.66
N ARG A 74 -4.23 -1.01 20.41
CA ARG A 74 -3.26 -0.72 19.34
C ARG A 74 -3.75 0.40 18.42
N THR A 75 -2.80 1.17 17.93
CA THR A 75 -3.05 2.29 17.00
C THR A 75 -2.11 2.24 15.82
N ILE A 76 -2.50 2.88 14.73
CA ILE A 76 -1.63 3.23 13.60
C ILE A 76 -1.66 4.74 13.40
N GLU A 77 -0.59 5.30 12.87
CA GLU A 77 -0.55 6.66 12.34
C GLU A 77 -1.09 6.65 10.92
N PHE A 78 -2.04 7.53 10.61
CA PHE A 78 -2.65 7.59 9.28
C PHE A 78 -2.54 8.99 8.68
N MET A 79 -2.20 9.07 7.42
CA MET A 79 -2.26 10.30 6.63
C MET A 79 -2.74 9.99 5.22
N GLY A 80 -3.61 10.83 4.72
CA GLY A 80 -4.16 10.83 3.37
C GLY A 80 -5.08 12.03 3.22
N ILE A 81 -5.50 12.36 2.00
CA ILE A 81 -6.35 13.52 1.75
C ILE A 81 -7.83 13.23 2.04
N GLY A 82 -8.24 11.95 1.96
CA GLY A 82 -9.63 11.53 2.08
C GLY A 82 -10.40 12.09 3.27
N PRO A 83 -9.85 12.15 4.50
CA PRO A 83 -10.53 12.71 5.68
C PRO A 83 -10.94 14.18 5.53
N PHE A 84 -10.25 14.91 4.65
CA PHE A 84 -10.37 16.36 4.52
C PHE A 84 -11.17 16.80 3.27
N ILE A 85 -11.61 15.83 2.45
CA ILE A 85 -12.43 16.08 1.27
C ILE A 85 -13.89 15.78 1.61
N PRO A 86 -14.83 16.71 1.36
CA PRO A 86 -16.25 16.41 1.51
C PRO A 86 -16.68 15.24 0.62
N ARG A 87 -17.55 14.38 1.14
CA ARG A 87 -18.08 13.24 0.36
C ARG A 87 -18.73 13.72 -0.94
N GLY A 88 -18.44 13.02 -2.04
CA GLY A 88 -18.98 13.36 -3.37
C GLY A 88 -18.28 14.50 -4.08
N VAL A 89 -17.21 15.05 -3.52
CA VAL A 89 -16.37 16.05 -4.17
C VAL A 89 -15.17 15.37 -4.82
N GLY A 90 -15.09 15.44 -6.15
CA GLY A 90 -13.92 14.98 -6.88
C GLY A 90 -12.75 15.94 -6.75
N VAL A 91 -11.54 15.42 -6.61
CA VAL A 91 -10.30 16.23 -6.57
C VAL A 91 -9.76 16.34 -7.98
N ALA A 92 -9.87 17.53 -8.58
CA ALA A 92 -9.31 17.82 -9.89
C ALA A 92 -7.86 18.33 -9.77
N LEU A 93 -6.92 17.43 -9.50
CA LEU A 93 -5.49 17.73 -9.55
C LEU A 93 -4.87 17.18 -10.83
N ASN A 94 -3.93 17.91 -11.43
CA ASN A 94 -3.12 17.29 -12.48
C ASN A 94 -2.11 16.34 -11.84
N TYR A 95 -1.70 15.31 -12.58
CA TYR A 95 -0.81 14.25 -12.08
C TYR A 95 0.49 14.77 -11.44
N GLN A 96 1.05 15.85 -11.99
CA GLN A 96 2.30 16.43 -11.51
C GLN A 96 2.13 17.07 -10.12
N LYS A 97 1.06 17.86 -9.93
CA LYS A 97 0.71 18.45 -8.62
C LYS A 97 0.35 17.38 -7.59
N THR A 98 -0.34 16.32 -8.03
CA THR A 98 -0.66 15.16 -7.20
C THR A 98 0.62 14.51 -6.66
N ALA A 99 1.58 14.24 -7.54
CA ALA A 99 2.84 13.61 -7.17
C ALA A 99 3.68 14.51 -6.23
N ASP A 100 3.72 15.83 -6.48
CA ASP A 100 4.41 16.80 -5.59
C ASP A 100 3.76 16.85 -4.20
N PHE A 101 2.44 16.81 -4.15
CA PHE A 101 1.71 16.82 -2.88
C PHE A 101 1.97 15.55 -2.05
N ILE A 102 1.99 14.37 -2.68
CA ILE A 102 2.30 13.12 -1.98
C ILE A 102 3.71 13.13 -1.40
N VAL A 103 4.70 13.60 -2.18
CA VAL A 103 6.07 13.77 -1.69
C VAL A 103 6.13 14.77 -0.54
N THR A 104 5.31 15.82 -0.59
CA THR A 104 5.17 16.77 0.51
C THR A 104 4.63 16.08 1.77
N LEU A 105 3.56 15.30 1.67
CA LEU A 105 3.03 14.53 2.81
C LEU A 105 4.08 13.57 3.37
N LEU A 106 4.80 12.87 2.51
CA LEU A 106 5.88 11.96 2.93
C LEU A 106 6.92 12.66 3.81
N LYS A 107 7.30 13.91 3.45
CA LYS A 107 8.39 14.68 4.09
C LYS A 107 7.92 15.53 5.28
N PHE A 108 6.72 16.10 5.21
CA PHE A 108 6.24 17.08 6.20
C PHE A 108 5.36 16.48 7.30
N VAL A 109 4.86 15.27 7.12
CA VAL A 109 4.17 14.58 8.21
C VAL A 109 5.19 14.10 9.24
N ARG A 110 4.92 14.41 10.51
CA ARG A 110 5.75 14.01 11.65
C ARG A 110 5.41 12.56 12.05
N TRP A 111 5.95 11.62 11.31
CA TRP A 111 5.83 10.20 11.63
C TRP A 111 6.65 9.82 12.87
N THR A 112 6.09 8.98 13.75
CA THR A 112 6.82 8.33 14.84
C THR A 112 6.95 6.82 14.61
N ALA A 113 6.45 6.35 13.49
CA ALA A 113 6.42 4.97 13.06
C ALA A 113 7.81 4.37 12.79
N ASP A 114 7.97 3.08 13.05
CA ASP A 114 9.14 2.30 12.64
C ASP A 114 9.03 1.88 11.16
N TYR A 115 7.80 1.57 10.72
CA TYR A 115 7.47 1.23 9.34
C TYR A 115 6.38 2.17 8.80
N LEU A 116 6.58 2.70 7.60
CA LEU A 116 5.58 3.49 6.87
C LEU A 116 5.09 2.69 5.68
N ILE A 117 3.85 2.21 5.75
CA ILE A 117 3.19 1.60 4.60
C ILE A 117 2.67 2.70 3.70
N ILE A 118 3.01 2.63 2.41
CA ILE A 118 2.58 3.60 1.40
C ILE A 118 1.66 2.86 0.41
N ASP A 119 0.36 3.16 0.49
CA ASP A 119 -0.64 2.66 -0.44
C ASP A 119 -0.57 3.48 -1.72
N SER A 120 0.08 2.96 -2.75
CA SER A 120 0.35 3.71 -3.97
C SER A 120 -0.88 3.76 -4.90
N PRO A 121 -1.03 4.81 -5.72
CA PRO A 121 -2.09 4.85 -6.71
C PRO A 121 -1.91 3.77 -7.78
N PRO A 122 -3.01 3.34 -8.43
CA PRO A 122 -2.94 2.37 -9.51
C PRO A 122 -2.22 2.97 -10.73
N SER A 123 -1.32 2.22 -11.34
CA SER A 123 -0.74 2.47 -12.68
C SER A 123 -0.24 3.89 -12.97
N SER A 124 -0.37 4.85 -12.05
CA SER A 124 0.06 6.23 -12.30
C SER A 124 1.59 6.30 -12.25
N VAL A 125 2.18 6.25 -13.43
CA VAL A 125 3.63 6.24 -13.62
C VAL A 125 4.26 7.44 -12.92
N ASP A 126 3.69 8.64 -13.06
CA ASP A 126 4.28 9.87 -12.50
C ASP A 126 4.36 9.88 -10.98
N VAL A 127 3.29 9.48 -10.28
CA VAL A 127 3.27 9.44 -8.81
C VAL A 127 4.22 8.37 -8.30
N ASN A 128 4.15 7.15 -8.88
CA ASN A 128 5.02 6.05 -8.48
C ASN A 128 6.48 6.37 -8.77
N VAL A 129 6.80 6.98 -9.92
CA VAL A 129 8.16 7.42 -10.25
C VAL A 129 8.68 8.45 -9.24
N LYS A 130 7.88 9.45 -8.87
CA LYS A 130 8.30 10.45 -7.88
C LYS A 130 8.52 9.83 -6.50
N LEU A 131 7.59 8.99 -6.02
CA LEU A 131 7.74 8.27 -4.75
C LEU A 131 9.01 7.42 -4.74
N LEU A 132 9.22 6.62 -5.80
CA LEU A 132 10.39 5.75 -5.91
C LEU A 132 11.69 6.54 -5.97
N ARG A 133 11.70 7.69 -6.66
CA ARG A 133 12.87 8.59 -6.70
C ARG A 133 13.20 9.14 -5.32
N GLU A 134 12.20 9.58 -4.55
CA GLU A 134 12.41 10.09 -3.18
C GLU A 134 12.86 9.00 -2.20
N LEU A 135 12.53 7.75 -2.49
CA LEU A 135 12.81 6.59 -1.64
C LEU A 135 13.85 5.65 -2.25
N GLU A 136 14.62 6.14 -3.24
CA GLU A 136 15.60 5.33 -3.96
C GLU A 136 16.60 4.67 -3.00
N GLY A 137 16.71 3.35 -3.15
CA GLY A 137 17.63 2.52 -2.38
C GLY A 137 17.27 2.31 -0.91
N ILE A 138 16.16 2.90 -0.42
CA ILE A 138 15.72 2.73 0.97
C ILE A 138 14.34 2.10 1.12
N ALA A 139 13.53 2.09 0.04
CA ALA A 139 12.20 1.50 0.08
C ALA A 139 12.24 -0.01 0.01
N ARG A 140 11.44 -0.67 0.85
CA ARG A 140 10.95 -2.01 0.60
C ARG A 140 9.72 -1.93 -0.29
N ALA A 141 9.48 -2.94 -1.11
CA ALA A 141 8.32 -2.98 -1.99
C ALA A 141 7.56 -4.31 -1.87
N VAL A 142 6.25 -4.20 -1.90
CA VAL A 142 5.31 -5.31 -2.03
C VAL A 142 4.52 -5.09 -3.31
N LEU A 143 4.66 -6.02 -4.26
CA LEU A 143 3.94 -5.96 -5.52
C LEU A 143 2.66 -6.78 -5.41
N VAL A 144 1.50 -6.20 -5.76
CA VAL A 144 0.21 -6.88 -5.65
C VAL A 144 -0.32 -7.21 -7.04
N GLY A 145 -0.78 -8.44 -7.23
CA GLY A 145 -1.38 -8.90 -8.48
C GLY A 145 -2.51 -9.88 -8.25
N GLU A 146 -3.23 -10.19 -9.30
CA GLU A 146 -4.22 -11.26 -9.34
C GLU A 146 -3.67 -12.42 -10.19
N PRO A 147 -4.17 -13.66 -10.02
CA PRO A 147 -3.80 -14.79 -10.88
C PRO A 147 -4.38 -14.67 -12.29
N HIS A 148 -3.90 -13.69 -13.04
CA HIS A 148 -4.37 -13.38 -14.40
C HIS A 148 -3.22 -12.90 -15.27
N ILE A 149 -3.15 -13.34 -16.54
CA ILE A 149 -2.02 -13.08 -17.43
C ILE A 149 -1.76 -11.58 -17.66
N PHE A 150 -2.81 -10.77 -17.83
CA PHE A 150 -2.63 -9.33 -18.01
C PHE A 150 -2.12 -8.63 -16.73
N ALA A 151 -2.48 -9.13 -15.55
CA ALA A 151 -1.95 -8.61 -14.30
C ALA A 151 -0.46 -8.97 -14.13
N LEU A 152 -0.02 -10.13 -14.64
CA LEU A 152 1.39 -10.50 -14.69
C LEU A 152 2.18 -9.51 -15.55
N GLU A 153 1.75 -9.27 -16.80
CA GLU A 153 2.42 -8.37 -17.74
C GLU A 153 2.55 -6.94 -17.19
N ASP A 154 1.47 -6.40 -16.61
CA ASP A 154 1.49 -5.08 -16.00
C ASP A 154 2.42 -5.03 -14.77
N ASN A 155 2.45 -6.08 -13.97
CA ASN A 155 3.34 -6.19 -12.82
C ASN A 155 4.81 -6.35 -13.21
N LEU A 156 5.13 -6.99 -14.34
CA LEU A 156 6.51 -7.06 -14.83
C LEU A 156 7.05 -5.67 -15.13
N ARG A 157 6.24 -4.79 -15.75
CA ARG A 157 6.62 -3.39 -15.99
C ARG A 157 6.85 -2.62 -14.68
N MET A 158 5.98 -2.86 -13.68
CA MET A 158 6.14 -2.24 -12.36
C MET A 158 7.39 -2.78 -11.64
N LEU A 159 7.70 -4.06 -11.79
CA LEU A 159 8.91 -4.67 -11.23
C LEU A 159 10.18 -4.04 -11.81
N ASP A 160 10.21 -3.79 -13.11
CA ASP A 160 11.33 -3.11 -13.75
C ASP A 160 11.51 -1.69 -13.21
N LEU A 161 10.41 -0.97 -12.97
CA LEU A 161 10.44 0.35 -12.35
C LEU A 161 10.98 0.29 -10.92
N LEU A 162 10.52 -0.67 -10.10
CA LEU A 162 11.02 -0.89 -8.75
C LEU A 162 12.53 -1.16 -8.73
N ARG A 163 13.01 -2.01 -9.65
CA ARG A 163 14.43 -2.33 -9.80
C ARG A 163 15.26 -1.12 -10.24
N LEU A 164 14.75 -0.31 -11.16
CA LEU A 164 15.41 0.92 -11.64
C LEU A 164 15.70 1.87 -10.47
N TYR A 165 14.78 2.01 -9.52
CA TYR A 165 14.94 2.84 -8.33
C TYR A 165 15.49 2.07 -7.12
N ARG A 166 16.06 0.88 -7.33
CA ARG A 166 16.70 0.06 -6.28
C ARG A 166 15.81 -0.21 -5.08
N ALA A 167 14.51 -0.35 -5.30
CA ALA A 167 13.60 -0.78 -4.25
C ALA A 167 13.83 -2.26 -3.93
N ASP A 168 13.87 -2.61 -2.65
CA ASP A 168 13.99 -3.99 -2.17
C ASP A 168 12.63 -4.69 -2.27
N VAL A 169 12.42 -5.43 -3.36
CA VAL A 169 11.16 -6.14 -3.62
C VAL A 169 11.07 -7.38 -2.73
N ARG A 170 10.33 -7.27 -1.64
CA ARG A 170 10.22 -8.30 -0.59
C ARG A 170 9.34 -9.46 -0.99
N ALA A 171 8.24 -9.18 -1.68
CA ALA A 171 7.28 -10.19 -2.12
C ALA A 171 6.41 -9.70 -3.26
N ILE A 172 5.83 -10.67 -3.97
CA ILE A 172 4.59 -10.47 -4.72
C ILE A 172 3.45 -11.12 -3.97
N VAL A 173 2.36 -10.38 -3.79
CA VAL A 173 1.10 -10.89 -3.26
C VAL A 173 0.19 -11.26 -4.41
N LEU A 174 -0.07 -12.55 -4.61
CA LEU A 174 -1.16 -13.03 -5.45
C LEU A 174 -2.45 -12.96 -4.64
N ASN A 175 -3.22 -11.92 -4.89
CA ASN A 175 -4.48 -11.66 -4.21
C ASN A 175 -5.66 -12.33 -4.92
N LYS A 176 -6.76 -12.52 -4.20
CA LYS A 176 -8.02 -13.11 -4.70
C LYS A 176 -7.84 -14.54 -5.26
N VAL A 177 -6.91 -15.30 -4.71
CA VAL A 177 -6.73 -16.71 -5.07
C VAL A 177 -8.03 -17.48 -4.77
N GLY A 178 -8.46 -18.31 -5.72
CA GLY A 178 -9.72 -19.03 -5.65
C GLY A 178 -10.85 -18.42 -6.50
N LEU A 179 -10.71 -17.16 -6.97
CA LEU A 179 -11.57 -16.62 -8.02
C LEU A 179 -11.16 -17.05 -9.43
N TYR A 180 -9.94 -17.52 -9.58
CA TYR A 180 -9.33 -17.88 -10.86
C TYR A 180 -9.06 -19.38 -10.94
N ASP A 181 -8.92 -19.89 -12.16
CA ASP A 181 -8.56 -21.29 -12.41
C ASP A 181 -7.23 -21.63 -11.69
N GLN A 182 -7.16 -22.83 -11.11
CA GLN A 182 -6.00 -23.28 -10.34
C GLN A 182 -4.75 -23.45 -11.19
N ASN A 183 -4.87 -23.89 -12.46
CA ASN A 183 -3.74 -24.06 -13.35
C ASN A 183 -3.17 -22.70 -13.74
N VAL A 184 -4.03 -21.71 -14.03
CA VAL A 184 -3.62 -20.33 -14.29
C VAL A 184 -2.94 -19.75 -13.07
N THR A 185 -3.49 -19.96 -11.88
CA THR A 185 -2.88 -19.49 -10.63
C THR A 185 -1.48 -20.06 -10.43
N LYS A 186 -1.32 -21.37 -10.68
CA LYS A 186 -0.02 -22.05 -10.57
C LYS A 186 0.99 -21.53 -11.62
N GLU A 187 0.56 -21.37 -12.85
CA GLU A 187 1.39 -20.83 -13.93
C GLU A 187 1.91 -19.43 -13.57
N ILE A 188 1.05 -18.53 -13.08
CA ILE A 188 1.42 -17.18 -12.67
C ILE A 188 2.40 -17.22 -11.48
N GLU A 189 2.15 -18.07 -10.48
CA GLU A 189 3.06 -18.29 -9.34
C GLU A 189 4.45 -18.74 -9.80
N GLU A 190 4.51 -19.70 -10.71
CA GLU A 190 5.76 -20.19 -11.27
C GLU A 190 6.53 -19.10 -12.04
N ASN A 191 5.82 -18.25 -12.80
CA ASN A 191 6.45 -17.15 -13.52
C ASN A 191 7.11 -16.15 -12.57
N TYR A 192 6.46 -15.77 -11.49
CA TYR A 192 7.07 -14.88 -10.49
C TYR A 192 8.22 -15.56 -9.72
N SER A 193 8.08 -16.85 -9.42
CA SER A 193 9.14 -17.62 -8.73
C SER A 193 10.41 -17.72 -9.56
N LYS A 194 10.28 -17.88 -10.89
CA LYS A 194 11.44 -17.87 -11.83
C LYS A 194 12.20 -16.54 -11.83
N LEU A 195 11.54 -15.44 -11.42
CA LEU A 195 12.19 -14.12 -11.29
C LEU A 195 12.89 -13.92 -9.95
N GLY A 196 12.90 -14.96 -9.08
CA GLY A 196 13.47 -14.91 -7.75
C GLY A 196 12.58 -14.19 -6.73
N LEU A 197 11.29 -13.96 -7.04
CA LEU A 197 10.36 -13.29 -6.15
C LEU A 197 9.68 -14.29 -5.22
N ARG A 198 9.53 -13.91 -3.95
CA ARG A 198 8.71 -14.65 -3.01
C ARG A 198 7.24 -14.39 -3.30
N VAL A 199 6.48 -15.43 -3.55
CA VAL A 199 5.03 -15.35 -3.85
C VAL A 199 4.25 -15.69 -2.59
N ILE A 200 3.35 -14.78 -2.19
CA ILE A 200 2.44 -14.95 -1.06
C ILE A 200 1.01 -14.96 -1.59
N LYS A 201 0.25 -15.98 -1.25
CA LYS A 201 -1.12 -16.14 -1.74
C LYS A 201 -2.13 -15.69 -0.70
N ILE A 202 -2.98 -14.73 -1.07
CA ILE A 202 -4.12 -14.28 -0.27
C ILE A 202 -5.39 -14.81 -0.92
N PRO A 203 -6.17 -15.66 -0.23
CA PRO A 203 -7.40 -16.20 -0.78
C PRO A 203 -8.44 -15.11 -0.99
N TRP A 204 -9.32 -15.33 -1.94
CA TRP A 204 -10.54 -14.54 -2.04
C TRP A 204 -11.39 -14.73 -0.79
N ASP A 205 -11.71 -13.64 -0.15
CA ASP A 205 -12.59 -13.62 1.02
C ASP A 205 -13.47 -12.37 0.94
N PRO A 206 -14.82 -12.54 0.85
CA PRO A 206 -15.73 -11.41 0.76
C PRO A 206 -15.64 -10.48 1.99
N GLN A 207 -15.22 -10.96 3.16
CA GLN A 207 -15.06 -10.13 4.34
C GLN A 207 -13.92 -9.12 4.21
N LEU A 208 -12.90 -9.40 3.36
CA LEU A 208 -11.82 -8.45 3.06
C LEU A 208 -12.29 -7.23 2.25
N GLN A 209 -13.50 -7.26 1.66
CA GLN A 209 -14.05 -6.09 0.97
C GLN A 209 -14.48 -4.97 1.93
N MET A 210 -14.91 -5.34 3.14
CA MET A 210 -15.51 -4.42 4.10
C MET A 210 -14.81 -4.42 5.47
N GLY A 211 -13.74 -5.22 5.63
CA GLY A 211 -13.11 -5.41 6.93
C GLY A 211 -11.66 -5.86 6.85
N PHE A 212 -11.16 -6.30 8.00
CA PHE A 212 -9.77 -6.71 8.16
C PHE A 212 -9.67 -8.18 8.57
N LYS A 213 -8.71 -8.89 7.98
CA LYS A 213 -8.29 -10.24 8.34
C LYS A 213 -6.75 -10.29 8.41
N PRO A 214 -6.12 -9.58 9.35
CA PRO A 214 -4.67 -9.47 9.43
C PRO A 214 -3.98 -10.82 9.60
N GLU A 215 -4.69 -11.84 10.07
CA GLU A 215 -4.18 -13.21 10.17
C GLU A 215 -3.79 -13.83 8.84
N LEU A 216 -4.43 -13.43 7.74
CA LEU A 216 -4.08 -13.89 6.39
C LEU A 216 -2.77 -13.27 5.87
N PHE A 217 -2.28 -12.22 6.52
CA PHE A 217 -1.09 -11.47 6.11
C PHE A 217 0.15 -11.78 6.96
N ARG A 218 0.10 -12.80 7.83
CA ARG A 218 1.22 -13.16 8.73
C ARG A 218 2.51 -13.43 7.98
N GLU A 219 2.45 -14.18 6.88
CA GLU A 219 3.62 -14.49 6.07
C GLU A 219 4.20 -13.22 5.43
N LEU A 220 3.34 -12.32 4.94
CA LEU A 220 3.78 -11.04 4.38
C LEU A 220 4.49 -10.19 5.42
N VAL A 221 4.01 -10.18 6.67
CA VAL A 221 4.68 -9.48 7.77
C VAL A 221 6.09 -10.02 8.01
N GLU A 222 6.27 -11.35 8.06
CA GLU A 222 7.62 -11.95 8.23
C GLU A 222 8.57 -11.51 7.13
N VAL A 223 8.09 -11.52 5.89
CA VAL A 223 8.89 -11.15 4.73
C VAL A 223 9.22 -9.66 4.71
N VAL A 224 8.28 -8.81 5.13
CA VAL A 224 8.51 -7.36 5.22
C VAL A 224 9.47 -7.01 6.35
N LEU A 225 9.47 -7.76 7.45
CA LEU A 225 10.36 -7.52 8.60
C LEU A 225 11.80 -8.03 8.38
N ALA A 226 11.96 -9.13 7.64
CA ALA A 226 13.27 -9.68 7.31
C ALA A 226 14.15 -8.71 6.53
#